data_36fd56c275ce5f788ef5836e1c78360c
#
_entry.id   36fd56c275ce5f788ef5836e1c78360c
#
_cell.length_a   1.000
_cell.length_b   1.000
_cell.length_c   1.000
_cell.angle_alpha   90.00
_cell.angle_beta   90.00
_cell.angle_gamma   90.00
#
_symmetry.space_group_name_H-M   'P 1'
#
loop_
_entity.id
_entity.type
_entity.pdbx_description
1 polymer ?
#
loop_
_entity_poly.entity_id
_entity_poly.type
_entity_poly.pdbx_seq_one_letter_code
_entity_poly.pdbx_strand_id
1 'polypeptide(L)'
;WKSDKAQAWVSGYVGVVQDYILLNYPGMASSVRNVDARTAGFELGGSYRLTPAWTGQATLAGTWSDNRTDHRPLPQIPPAELRFGLDYAQDAWTAGALWRLVPGQHRYSLNEGNIVGRDLGASSGFGTLAINASYRVNSHIKLLAGVDNLFDKDYAEHLNLAGNAGFGYPGFARLQEPGRTLWVRADFQF
;
A
#
# COMPACT_ATOMS: atom_id res chain seq x y z
N TRP A 1 -15.44 17.94 -2.70
CA TRP A 1 -15.78 19.12 -1.92
C TRP A 1 -14.54 19.80 -1.34
N LYS A 2 -14.52 21.12 -1.34
CA LYS A 2 -13.39 21.93 -0.84
C LYS A 2 -13.90 23.20 -0.16
N SER A 3 -13.27 23.56 0.96
CA SER A 3 -13.43 24.82 1.67
C SER A 3 -12.05 25.40 2.04
N ASP A 4 -12.01 26.53 2.74
CA ASP A 4 -10.74 27.17 3.15
C ASP A 4 -9.91 26.32 4.12
N LYS A 5 -10.57 25.46 4.90
CA LYS A 5 -9.92 24.64 5.93
C LYS A 5 -9.93 23.14 5.65
N ALA A 6 -10.79 22.67 4.73
CA ALA A 6 -10.98 21.26 4.53
C ALA A 6 -11.21 20.93 3.07
N GLN A 7 -10.80 19.75 2.70
CA GLN A 7 -11.15 19.12 1.42
C GLN A 7 -11.52 17.67 1.67
N ALA A 8 -12.45 17.16 0.89
CA ALA A 8 -12.83 15.75 0.90
C ALA A 8 -13.16 15.31 -0.52
N TRP A 9 -12.88 14.05 -0.81
CA TRP A 9 -13.17 13.42 -2.10
C TRP A 9 -13.59 11.97 -1.87
N VAL A 10 -14.34 11.45 -2.80
CA VAL A 10 -14.75 10.05 -2.87
C VAL A 10 -14.80 9.65 -4.33
N SER A 11 -14.30 8.46 -4.62
CA SER A 11 -14.48 7.82 -5.92
C SER A 11 -14.87 6.35 -5.73
N GLY A 12 -15.53 5.79 -6.73
CA GLY A 12 -15.88 4.38 -6.76
C GLY A 12 -15.95 3.91 -8.20
N TYR A 13 -15.67 2.63 -8.40
CA TYR A 13 -15.76 2.01 -9.71
C TYR A 13 -16.35 0.61 -9.62
N VAL A 14 -16.96 0.17 -10.70
CA VAL A 14 -17.36 -1.21 -10.94
C VAL A 14 -16.94 -1.56 -12.37
N GLY A 15 -16.31 -2.72 -12.54
CA GLY A 15 -15.87 -3.21 -13.83
C GLY A 15 -16.26 -4.68 -14.05
N VAL A 16 -16.49 -5.02 -15.31
CA VAL A 16 -16.67 -6.40 -15.77
C VAL A 16 -15.62 -6.64 -16.85
N VAL A 17 -14.86 -7.70 -16.72
CA VAL A 17 -13.81 -8.07 -17.65
C VAL A 17 -14.18 -9.44 -18.21
N GLN A 18 -14.40 -9.52 -19.51
CA GLN A 18 -14.52 -10.78 -20.24
C GLN A 18 -13.11 -11.23 -20.64
N ASP A 19 -12.88 -12.53 -20.62
CA ASP A 19 -11.61 -13.12 -21.02
C ASP A 19 -10.39 -12.60 -20.22
N TYR A 20 -10.58 -12.34 -18.92
CA TYR A 20 -9.47 -12.03 -18.02
C TYR A 20 -8.44 -13.16 -18.03
N ILE A 21 -7.19 -12.83 -18.30
CA ILE A 21 -6.09 -13.81 -18.39
C ILE A 21 -5.67 -14.22 -16.98
N LEU A 22 -5.95 -15.47 -16.63
CA LEU A 22 -5.62 -16.06 -15.34
C LEU A 22 -4.50 -17.11 -15.52
N LEU A 23 -3.43 -16.95 -14.77
CA LEU A 23 -2.36 -17.92 -14.68
C LEU A 23 -2.59 -18.83 -13.47
N ASN A 24 -2.39 -20.12 -13.69
CA ASN A 24 -2.44 -21.14 -12.64
C ASN A 24 -1.07 -21.81 -12.53
N TYR A 25 -0.56 -21.93 -11.31
CA TYR A 25 0.78 -22.44 -10.97
C TYR A 25 0.67 -23.71 -10.11
N PRO A 26 0.23 -24.86 -10.69
CA PRO A 26 0.00 -26.09 -9.92
C PRO A 26 1.29 -26.82 -9.52
N GLY A 27 2.45 -26.19 -9.65
CA GLY A 27 3.75 -26.77 -9.34
C GLY A 27 4.86 -26.17 -10.21
N MET A 28 5.64 -27.02 -10.90
CA MET A 28 6.72 -26.56 -11.79
C MET A 28 6.22 -26.08 -13.16
N ALA A 29 5.00 -26.46 -13.56
CA ALA A 29 4.36 -26.01 -14.78
C ALA A 29 3.36 -24.90 -14.48
N SER A 30 3.17 -23.97 -15.39
CA SER A 30 2.10 -22.99 -15.37
C SER A 30 1.13 -23.23 -16.53
N SER A 31 -0.12 -22.90 -16.33
CA SER A 31 -1.13 -22.89 -17.40
C SER A 31 -1.84 -21.54 -17.44
N VAL A 32 -2.35 -21.18 -18.60
CA VAL A 32 -3.07 -19.94 -18.83
C VAL A 32 -4.47 -20.27 -19.29
N ARG A 33 -5.47 -19.55 -18.78
CA ARG A 33 -6.86 -19.65 -19.24
C ARG A 33 -7.54 -18.30 -19.13
N ASN A 34 -8.65 -18.15 -19.82
CA ASN A 34 -9.51 -16.99 -19.73
C ASN A 34 -10.67 -17.26 -18.77
N VAL A 35 -11.03 -16.26 -17.98
CA VAL A 35 -12.18 -16.29 -17.07
C VAL A 35 -12.93 -14.97 -17.14
N ASP A 36 -14.19 -14.97 -16.82
CA ASP A 36 -14.92 -13.73 -16.61
C ASP A 36 -14.69 -13.22 -15.21
N ALA A 37 -14.37 -11.94 -15.09
CA ALA A 37 -14.09 -11.29 -13.81
C ALA A 37 -15.03 -10.09 -13.57
N ARG A 38 -15.28 -9.82 -12.32
CA ARG A 38 -15.93 -8.60 -11.85
C ARG A 38 -15.06 -7.95 -10.79
N THR A 39 -14.89 -6.64 -10.88
CA THR A 39 -14.16 -5.85 -9.90
C THR A 39 -14.99 -4.66 -9.44
N ALA A 40 -14.82 -4.28 -8.19
CA ALA A 40 -15.37 -3.06 -7.62
C ALA A 40 -14.35 -2.48 -6.65
N GLY A 41 -14.29 -1.18 -6.54
CA GLY A 41 -13.42 -0.53 -5.58
C GLY A 41 -13.91 0.86 -5.23
N PHE A 42 -13.33 1.37 -4.16
CA PHE A 42 -13.61 2.71 -3.70
C PHE A 42 -12.35 3.35 -3.16
N GLU A 43 -12.33 4.65 -3.22
CA GLU A 43 -11.37 5.51 -2.56
C GLU A 43 -12.10 6.69 -1.93
N LEU A 44 -11.75 7.01 -0.71
CA LEU A 44 -12.22 8.23 -0.06
C LEU A 44 -11.08 8.85 0.75
N GLY A 45 -11.09 10.16 0.84
CA GLY A 45 -10.07 10.84 1.59
C GLY A 45 -10.44 12.29 1.86
N GLY A 46 -9.64 12.88 2.72
CA GLY A 46 -9.80 14.27 3.06
C GLY A 46 -8.65 14.78 3.89
N SER A 47 -8.58 16.10 3.97
CA SER A 47 -7.67 16.81 4.87
C SER A 47 -8.37 17.95 5.57
N TYR A 48 -7.89 18.26 6.76
CA TYR A 48 -8.40 19.35 7.57
C TYR A 48 -7.26 20.14 8.20
N ARG A 49 -7.28 21.45 8.02
CA ARG A 49 -6.35 22.37 8.68
C ARG A 49 -6.77 22.57 10.13
N LEU A 50 -6.11 21.87 11.04
CA LEU A 50 -6.37 21.92 12.48
C LEU A 50 -6.00 23.28 13.07
N THR A 51 -4.83 23.79 12.66
CA THR A 51 -4.32 25.14 12.99
C THR A 51 -3.61 25.72 11.76
N PRO A 52 -3.14 26.97 11.78
CA PRO A 52 -2.30 27.48 10.68
C PRO A 52 -1.06 26.64 10.38
N ALA A 53 -0.50 25.93 11.37
CA ALA A 53 0.70 25.12 11.25
C ALA A 53 0.42 23.62 11.10
N TRP A 54 -0.75 23.11 11.49
CA TRP A 54 -1.05 21.69 11.51
C TRP A 54 -2.17 21.32 10.54
N THR A 55 -1.93 20.27 9.75
CA THR A 55 -2.93 19.68 8.86
C THR A 55 -3.01 18.18 9.12
N GLY A 56 -4.22 17.68 9.39
CA GLY A 56 -4.51 16.25 9.44
C GLY A 56 -5.09 15.78 8.12
N GLN A 57 -4.79 14.54 7.74
CA GLN A 57 -5.33 13.90 6.55
C GLN A 57 -5.66 12.44 6.81
N ALA A 58 -6.66 11.93 6.10
CA ALA A 58 -7.00 10.51 6.14
C ALA A 58 -7.41 10.04 4.74
N THR A 59 -7.03 8.81 4.39
CA THR A 59 -7.49 8.14 3.17
C THR A 59 -7.83 6.69 3.47
N LEU A 60 -8.89 6.20 2.85
CA LEU A 60 -9.28 4.79 2.87
C LEU A 60 -9.54 4.33 1.44
N ALA A 61 -8.88 3.25 1.03
CA ALA A 61 -9.08 2.63 -0.27
C ALA A 61 -9.30 1.13 -0.12
N GLY A 62 -10.09 0.56 -1.02
CA GLY A 62 -10.33 -0.88 -1.03
C GLY A 62 -10.78 -1.36 -2.40
N THR A 63 -10.39 -2.59 -2.72
CA THR A 63 -10.76 -3.27 -3.95
C THR A 63 -11.31 -4.66 -3.63
N TRP A 64 -12.31 -5.05 -4.37
CA TRP A 64 -12.92 -6.36 -4.28
C TRP A 64 -13.11 -6.92 -5.69
N SER A 65 -12.73 -8.17 -5.92
CA SER A 65 -12.85 -8.79 -7.24
C SER A 65 -13.20 -10.28 -7.14
N ASP A 66 -13.97 -10.75 -8.10
CA ASP A 66 -14.38 -12.15 -8.25
C ASP A 66 -14.07 -12.69 -9.64
N ASN A 67 -13.63 -13.91 -9.68
CA ASN A 67 -13.68 -14.79 -10.83
C ASN A 67 -15.10 -15.36 -10.92
N ARG A 68 -15.86 -14.89 -11.88
CA ARG A 68 -17.26 -15.30 -12.09
C ARG A 68 -17.40 -16.68 -12.71
N THR A 69 -16.43 -17.09 -13.49
CA THR A 69 -16.40 -18.42 -14.12
C THR A 69 -16.33 -19.53 -13.08
N ASP A 70 -15.51 -19.34 -12.04
CA ASP A 70 -15.26 -20.35 -11.02
C ASP A 70 -15.96 -20.06 -9.68
N HIS A 71 -16.69 -18.94 -9.58
CA HIS A 71 -17.41 -18.51 -8.37
C HIS A 71 -16.51 -18.38 -7.12
N ARG A 72 -15.33 -17.78 -7.27
CA ARG A 72 -14.34 -17.60 -6.20
C ARG A 72 -13.65 -16.24 -6.30
N PRO A 73 -12.88 -15.81 -5.27
CA PRO A 73 -12.11 -14.58 -5.36
C PRO A 73 -11.17 -14.57 -6.56
N LEU A 74 -11.02 -13.41 -7.20
CA LEU A 74 -9.93 -13.21 -8.16
C LEU A 74 -8.60 -13.10 -7.38
N PRO A 75 -7.51 -13.73 -7.84
CA PRO A 75 -6.23 -13.65 -7.15
C PRO A 75 -5.59 -12.26 -7.28
N GLN A 76 -4.59 -12.01 -6.45
CA GLN A 76 -3.76 -10.79 -6.47
C GLN A 76 -4.57 -9.51 -6.24
N ILE A 77 -5.53 -9.55 -5.33
CA ILE A 77 -6.32 -8.40 -4.92
C ILE A 77 -5.82 -7.91 -3.56
N PRO A 78 -5.31 -6.67 -3.46
CA PRO A 78 -4.82 -6.16 -2.20
C PRO A 78 -5.96 -5.98 -1.17
N PRO A 79 -5.67 -6.09 0.12
CA PRO A 79 -6.60 -5.69 1.18
C PRO A 79 -6.88 -4.18 1.13
N ALA A 80 -7.91 -3.75 1.84
CA ALA A 80 -8.14 -2.32 2.05
C ALA A 80 -6.98 -1.69 2.83
N GLU A 81 -6.74 -0.42 2.62
CA GLU A 81 -5.73 0.35 3.34
C GLU A 81 -6.30 1.65 3.88
N LEU A 82 -6.04 1.89 5.16
CA LEU A 82 -6.34 3.15 5.84
C LEU A 82 -5.03 3.85 6.16
N ARG A 83 -4.93 5.13 5.79
CA ARG A 83 -3.79 6.00 6.10
C ARG A 83 -4.25 7.22 6.87
N PHE A 84 -3.52 7.55 7.93
CA PHE A 84 -3.63 8.81 8.65
C PHE A 84 -2.32 9.57 8.52
N GLY A 85 -2.41 10.83 8.11
CA GLY A 85 -1.28 11.74 8.04
C GLY A 85 -1.49 12.91 9.00
N LEU A 86 -0.40 13.38 9.59
CA LEU A 86 -0.35 14.62 10.34
C LEU A 86 0.88 15.41 9.91
N ASP A 87 0.65 16.60 9.36
CA ASP A 87 1.69 17.46 8.84
C ASP A 87 1.78 18.74 9.65
N TYR A 88 3.00 19.15 9.94
CA TYR A 88 3.36 20.40 10.56
C TYR A 88 4.19 21.25 9.61
N ALA A 89 3.88 22.51 9.48
CA ALA A 89 4.67 23.47 8.71
C ALA A 89 4.62 24.84 9.37
N GLN A 90 5.75 25.34 9.83
CA GLN A 90 5.90 26.68 10.36
C GLN A 90 7.33 27.18 10.17
N ASP A 91 7.48 28.40 9.64
CA ASP A 91 8.77 29.06 9.40
C ASP A 91 9.73 28.18 8.56
N ALA A 92 10.86 27.80 9.16
CA ALA A 92 11.86 26.97 8.51
C ALA A 92 11.65 25.46 8.73
N TRP A 93 10.68 25.05 9.57
CA TRP A 93 10.46 23.67 9.96
C TRP A 93 9.27 23.05 9.26
N THR A 94 9.42 21.80 8.85
CA THR A 94 8.29 20.91 8.56
C THR A 94 8.48 19.58 9.28
N ALA A 95 7.39 18.95 9.67
CA ALA A 95 7.41 17.59 10.19
C ALA A 95 6.18 16.84 9.68
N GLY A 96 6.29 15.53 9.57
CA GLY A 96 5.20 14.68 9.14
C GLY A 96 5.19 13.35 9.89
N ALA A 97 4.00 12.81 10.08
CA ALA A 97 3.77 11.46 10.55
C ALA A 97 2.75 10.79 9.62
N LEU A 98 3.02 9.54 9.23
CA LEU A 98 2.12 8.73 8.42
C LEU A 98 1.90 7.38 9.10
N TRP A 99 0.66 7.10 9.46
CA TRP A 99 0.24 5.82 10.00
C TRP A 99 -0.55 5.04 8.94
N ARG A 100 -0.05 3.88 8.55
CA ARG A 100 -0.70 2.93 7.64
C ARG A 100 -1.29 1.78 8.44
N LEU A 101 -2.53 1.42 8.14
CA LEU A 101 -3.24 0.30 8.73
C LEU A 101 -3.81 -0.56 7.60
N VAL A 102 -3.40 -1.81 7.54
CA VAL A 102 -3.81 -2.78 6.52
C VAL A 102 -4.37 -4.01 7.22
N PRO A 103 -5.63 -4.38 7.03
CA PRO A 103 -6.20 -5.60 7.57
C PRO A 103 -5.63 -6.85 6.89
N GLY A 104 -5.79 -8.00 7.52
CA GLY A 104 -5.47 -9.28 6.89
C GLY A 104 -6.31 -9.52 5.64
N GLN A 105 -5.73 -10.13 4.61
CA GLN A 105 -6.43 -10.57 3.42
C GLN A 105 -6.73 -12.06 3.50
N HIS A 106 -8.03 -12.38 3.47
CA HIS A 106 -8.53 -13.76 3.53
C HIS A 106 -9.26 -14.19 2.24
N ARG A 107 -9.38 -13.25 1.28
CA ARG A 107 -9.92 -13.53 -0.04
C ARG A 107 -8.76 -13.72 -1.01
N TYR A 108 -8.49 -14.97 -1.37
CA TYR A 108 -7.40 -15.36 -2.25
C TYR A 108 -7.76 -16.57 -3.08
N SER A 109 -7.04 -16.81 -4.14
CA SER A 109 -7.07 -18.04 -4.96
C SER A 109 -5.68 -18.63 -5.01
N LEU A 110 -5.42 -19.61 -4.13
CA LEU A 110 -4.08 -20.18 -3.94
C LEU A 110 -3.48 -20.70 -5.25
N ASN A 111 -2.22 -20.33 -5.50
CA ASN A 111 -1.46 -20.67 -6.71
C ASN A 111 -2.07 -20.14 -8.02
N GLU A 112 -3.00 -19.22 -7.97
CA GLU A 112 -3.46 -18.47 -9.13
C GLU A 112 -2.94 -17.03 -9.06
N GLY A 113 -2.83 -16.40 -10.23
CA GLY A 113 -2.31 -15.04 -10.30
C GLY A 113 -2.23 -14.48 -11.71
N ASN A 114 -1.27 -13.65 -11.90
CA ASN A 114 -0.95 -13.01 -13.16
C ASN A 114 0.54 -13.21 -13.49
N ILE A 115 1.03 -12.56 -14.54
CA ILE A 115 2.44 -12.67 -14.96
C ILE A 115 3.43 -12.14 -13.90
N VAL A 116 2.98 -11.28 -12.99
CA VAL A 116 3.84 -10.66 -11.96
C VAL A 116 3.94 -11.53 -10.72
N GLY A 117 2.86 -12.20 -10.33
CA GLY A 117 2.84 -12.97 -9.09
C GLY A 117 1.61 -13.86 -8.95
N ARG A 118 1.61 -14.64 -7.88
CA ARG A 118 0.51 -15.57 -7.53
C ARG A 118 0.10 -15.41 -6.08
N ASP A 119 -1.11 -15.80 -5.77
CA ASP A 119 -1.56 -15.88 -4.38
C ASP A 119 -0.85 -16.99 -3.61
N LEU A 120 -0.32 -16.63 -2.45
CA LEU A 120 0.38 -17.52 -1.51
C LEU A 120 -0.49 -17.89 -0.31
N GLY A 121 -1.81 -17.70 -0.40
CA GLY A 121 -2.74 -17.85 0.70
C GLY A 121 -3.06 -16.55 1.43
N ALA A 122 -3.69 -16.64 2.58
CA ALA A 122 -4.01 -15.48 3.41
C ALA A 122 -2.77 -14.69 3.80
N SER A 123 -2.93 -13.41 4.08
CA SER A 123 -1.89 -12.57 4.67
C SER A 123 -2.37 -11.92 5.96
N SER A 124 -1.47 -11.75 6.92
CA SER A 124 -1.75 -11.04 8.16
C SER A 124 -1.88 -9.54 7.92
N GLY A 125 -2.70 -8.88 8.72
CA GLY A 125 -2.74 -7.43 8.75
C GLY A 125 -1.52 -6.84 9.47
N PHE A 126 -1.27 -5.57 9.21
CA PHE A 126 -0.18 -4.84 9.86
C PHE A 126 -0.53 -3.35 10.04
N GLY A 127 0.27 -2.69 10.88
CA GLY A 127 0.28 -1.24 11.01
C GLY A 127 1.71 -0.75 11.09
N THR A 128 2.04 0.29 10.33
CA THR A 128 3.36 0.93 10.32
C THR A 128 3.23 2.42 10.52
N LEU A 129 4.17 3.01 11.26
CA LEU A 129 4.29 4.45 11.47
C LEU A 129 5.61 4.94 10.89
N ALA A 130 5.54 5.94 10.01
CA ALA A 130 6.69 6.70 9.55
C ALA A 130 6.64 8.12 10.11
N ILE A 131 7.79 8.67 10.46
CA ILE A 131 7.94 10.07 10.89
C ILE A 131 9.09 10.72 10.13
N ASN A 132 8.96 11.99 9.84
CA ASN A 132 10.02 12.77 9.22
C ASN A 132 10.00 14.22 9.70
N ALA A 133 11.13 14.90 9.54
CA ALA A 133 11.23 16.33 9.75
C ALA A 133 12.19 16.96 8.74
N SER A 134 11.98 18.23 8.46
CA SER A 134 12.93 19.00 7.66
C SER A 134 13.16 20.38 8.25
N TYR A 135 14.36 20.90 8.02
CA TYR A 135 14.78 22.24 8.39
C TYR A 135 15.40 22.96 7.21
N ARG A 136 14.91 24.15 6.91
CA ARG A 136 15.48 25.03 5.90
C ARG A 136 16.55 25.89 6.55
N VAL A 137 17.81 25.54 6.31
CA VAL A 137 18.97 26.26 6.86
C VAL A 137 19.07 27.67 6.27
N ASN A 138 18.86 27.78 4.94
CA ASN A 138 18.83 29.05 4.20
C ASN A 138 18.07 28.84 2.86
N SER A 139 18.17 29.81 1.93
CA SER A 139 17.53 29.71 0.62
C SER A 139 18.07 28.60 -0.28
N HIS A 140 19.26 28.08 0.01
CA HIS A 140 19.97 27.12 -0.83
C HIS A 140 20.06 25.72 -0.21
N ILE A 141 19.83 25.58 1.10
CA ILE A 141 20.06 24.32 1.83
C ILE A 141 18.85 23.95 2.65
N LYS A 142 18.31 22.74 2.42
CA LYS A 142 17.29 22.10 3.23
C LYS A 142 17.77 20.73 3.68
N LEU A 143 17.71 20.46 4.96
CA LEU A 143 18.01 19.17 5.56
C LEU A 143 16.73 18.41 5.88
N LEU A 144 16.74 17.10 5.65
CA LEU A 144 15.61 16.23 5.94
C LEU A 144 16.14 14.98 6.66
N ALA A 145 15.35 14.46 7.58
CA ALA A 145 15.61 13.16 8.22
C ALA A 145 14.27 12.46 8.50
N GLY A 146 14.30 11.15 8.54
CA GLY A 146 13.10 10.38 8.86
C GLY A 146 13.40 8.96 9.28
N VAL A 147 12.35 8.32 9.75
CA VAL A 147 12.32 6.92 10.15
C VAL A 147 11.08 6.30 9.53
N ASP A 148 11.27 5.28 8.72
CA ASP A 148 10.19 4.44 8.23
C ASP A 148 10.05 3.20 9.13
N ASN A 149 8.82 2.70 9.27
CA ASN A 149 8.52 1.56 10.14
C ASN A 149 9.10 1.75 11.55
N LEU A 150 8.72 2.84 12.22
CA LEU A 150 9.28 3.29 13.52
C LEU A 150 9.31 2.18 14.58
N PHE A 151 8.29 1.31 14.60
CA PHE A 151 8.17 0.25 15.59
C PHE A 151 8.83 -1.07 15.18
N ASP A 152 9.57 -1.08 14.07
CA ASP A 152 10.28 -2.26 13.55
C ASP A 152 9.36 -3.47 13.37
N LYS A 153 8.17 -3.22 12.81
CA LYS A 153 7.16 -4.25 12.57
C LYS A 153 7.61 -5.19 11.46
N ASP A 154 7.69 -6.47 11.73
CA ASP A 154 7.82 -7.50 10.69
C ASP A 154 6.49 -7.66 9.96
N TYR A 155 6.49 -7.41 8.65
CA TYR A 155 5.30 -7.56 7.81
C TYR A 155 5.65 -7.83 6.35
N ALA A 156 4.68 -8.35 5.62
CA ALA A 156 4.70 -8.49 4.17
C ALA A 156 3.39 -7.95 3.60
N GLU A 157 3.46 -7.26 2.49
CA GLU A 157 2.26 -6.91 1.70
C GLU A 157 1.63 -8.17 1.13
N HIS A 158 0.29 -8.15 0.92
CA HIS A 158 -0.40 -9.32 0.35
C HIS A 158 0.15 -9.69 -1.04
N LEU A 159 0.54 -8.71 -1.83
CA LEU A 159 1.03 -8.88 -3.19
C LEU A 159 2.54 -9.15 -3.29
N ASN A 160 3.26 -9.25 -2.18
CA ASN A 160 4.69 -9.53 -2.21
C ASN A 160 4.96 -10.91 -2.82
N LEU A 161 6.04 -10.98 -3.58
CA LEU A 161 6.46 -12.19 -4.25
C LEU A 161 6.82 -13.30 -3.24
N ALA A 162 6.72 -14.53 -3.70
CA ALA A 162 7.25 -15.68 -2.98
C ALA A 162 8.77 -15.58 -2.86
N GLY A 163 9.30 -16.12 -1.78
CA GLY A 163 10.72 -16.36 -1.64
C GLY A 163 11.26 -17.29 -2.72
N ASN A 164 12.57 -17.41 -2.81
CA ASN A 164 13.26 -18.32 -3.70
C ASN A 164 14.28 -19.14 -2.90
N ALA A 165 14.10 -20.44 -2.88
CA ALA A 165 14.96 -21.37 -2.15
C ALA A 165 16.43 -21.29 -2.59
N GLY A 166 16.70 -20.93 -3.83
CA GLY A 166 18.06 -20.70 -4.35
C GLY A 166 18.78 -19.52 -3.69
N PHE A 167 18.03 -18.60 -3.07
CA PHE A 167 18.55 -17.47 -2.26
C PHE A 167 18.31 -17.64 -0.76
N GLY A 168 17.96 -18.84 -0.30
CA GLY A 168 17.74 -19.11 1.12
C GLY A 168 16.36 -18.72 1.66
N TYR A 169 15.41 -18.30 0.80
CA TYR A 169 14.05 -17.94 1.20
C TYR A 169 13.05 -19.02 0.79
N PRO A 170 12.16 -19.48 1.69
CA PRO A 170 11.16 -20.49 1.34
C PRO A 170 10.25 -20.02 0.21
N GLY A 171 10.07 -20.85 -0.82
CA GLY A 171 9.27 -20.53 -2.00
C GLY A 171 7.75 -20.43 -1.77
N PHE A 172 7.30 -20.71 -0.54
CA PHE A 172 5.90 -20.57 -0.11
C PHE A 172 5.67 -19.37 0.82
N ALA A 173 6.73 -18.69 1.26
CA ALA A 173 6.65 -17.51 2.14
C ALA A 173 6.74 -16.23 1.32
N ARG A 174 5.96 -15.21 1.71
CA ARG A 174 6.10 -13.86 1.16
C ARG A 174 7.40 -13.23 1.61
N LEU A 175 8.04 -12.50 0.71
CA LEU A 175 9.18 -11.65 1.07
C LEU A 175 8.69 -10.57 2.04
N GLN A 176 9.47 -10.33 3.08
CA GLN A 176 9.17 -9.31 4.07
C GLN A 176 9.54 -7.92 3.53
N GLU A 177 8.80 -6.91 3.98
CA GLU A 177 9.16 -5.52 3.78
C GLU A 177 10.35 -5.14 4.69
N PRO A 178 11.06 -4.05 4.35
CA PRO A 178 12.16 -3.56 5.20
C PRO A 178 11.68 -3.27 6.63
N GLY A 179 12.49 -3.63 7.60
CA GLY A 179 12.33 -3.23 8.99
C GLY A 179 12.52 -1.72 9.18
N ARG A 180 12.72 -1.29 10.41
CA ARG A 180 12.94 0.13 10.70
C ARG A 180 14.13 0.69 9.91
N THR A 181 13.86 1.71 9.12
CA THR A 181 14.84 2.34 8.23
C THR A 181 15.01 3.80 8.62
N LEU A 182 16.25 4.18 8.94
CA LEU A 182 16.66 5.58 9.18
C LEU A 182 17.19 6.16 7.88
N TRP A 183 16.81 7.39 7.57
CA TRP A 183 17.34 8.07 6.40
C TRP A 183 17.58 9.55 6.66
N VAL A 184 18.55 10.11 5.95
CA VAL A 184 18.84 11.53 5.92
C VAL A 184 19.05 11.99 4.48
N ARG A 185 18.67 13.24 4.21
CA ARG A 185 18.80 13.87 2.89
C ARG A 185 19.16 15.34 3.05
N ALA A 186 20.01 15.84 2.16
CA ALA A 186 20.29 17.27 2.01
C ALA A 186 19.94 17.70 0.59
N ASP A 187 19.11 18.73 0.46
CA ASP A 187 18.74 19.33 -0.81
C ASP A 187 19.54 20.64 -0.97
N PHE A 188 20.17 20.78 -2.13
CA PHE A 188 20.92 21.99 -2.50
C PHE A 188 20.28 22.62 -3.74
N GLN A 189 20.06 23.92 -3.69
CA GLN A 189 19.52 24.70 -4.79
C GLN A 189 20.52 25.81 -5.15
N PHE A 190 20.94 25.86 -6.40
CA PHE A 190 21.93 26.82 -6.91
C PHE A 190 21.26 27.88 -7.78
#